data_33dba46ebfe62144014742bf16bb098f
#
_entry.id   33dba46ebfe62144014742bf16bb098f
#
_cell.length_a   1.000
_cell.length_b   1.000
_cell.length_c   1.000
_cell.angle_alpha   90.00
_cell.angle_beta   90.00
_cell.angle_gamma   90.00
#
_symmetry.space_group_name_H-M   'P 1'
#
loop_
_entity.id
_entity.type
_entity.pdbx_description
1 polymer ?
#
loop_
_entity_poly.entity_id
_entity_poly.type
_entity_poly.pdbx_seq_one_letter_code
_entity_poly.pdbx_strand_id
1 'polypeptide(L)'
;FDRGPVGHSDGDALAHAICDALLGAAALGDIGTHFPDTDPKWKDAQSLQFLQHVRELLSQQRLRIIHIDAIVITEKPKLGPHFPAMRAALAGALGIEPQRINL
;
A
#
# COMPACT_ATOMS: atom_id res chain seq x y z
N PHE A 1 -1.37 -8.10 7.27
CA PHE A 1 -2.67 -8.34 6.63
C PHE A 1 -3.21 -9.70 7.03
N ASP A 2 -4.52 -9.74 7.20
CA ASP A 2 -5.24 -10.99 7.25
C ASP A 2 -5.23 -11.60 5.85
N ARG A 3 -4.80 -12.85 5.75
CA ARG A 3 -4.72 -13.59 4.50
C ARG A 3 -6.00 -14.34 4.18
N GLY A 4 -7.08 -14.13 4.93
CA GLY A 4 -8.37 -14.73 4.68
C GLY A 4 -8.99 -14.24 3.38
N PRO A 5 -10.00 -14.95 2.85
CA PRO A 5 -10.61 -14.64 1.55
C PRO A 5 -11.20 -13.23 1.47
N VAL A 6 -11.65 -12.66 2.59
CA VAL A 6 -12.30 -11.36 2.60
C VAL A 6 -11.29 -10.21 2.59
N GLY A 7 -10.25 -10.27 3.42
CA GLY A 7 -9.33 -9.15 3.60
C GLY A 7 -8.16 -9.14 2.63
N HIS A 8 -7.77 -10.31 2.11
CA HIS A 8 -6.52 -10.43 1.36
C HIS A 8 -6.53 -9.66 0.03
N SER A 9 -7.48 -9.91 -0.85
CA SER A 9 -7.50 -9.26 -2.16
C SER A 9 -7.87 -7.77 -2.07
N ASP A 10 -8.74 -7.40 -1.14
CA ASP A 10 -9.08 -5.99 -0.92
C ASP A 10 -7.89 -5.24 -0.32
N GLY A 11 -7.15 -5.88 0.58
CA GLY A 11 -5.93 -5.31 1.14
C GLY A 11 -4.85 -5.11 0.09
N ASP A 12 -4.71 -6.05 -0.85
CA ASP A 12 -3.76 -5.93 -1.95
C ASP A 12 -4.13 -4.77 -2.88
N ALA A 13 -5.41 -4.64 -3.21
CA ALA A 13 -5.89 -3.53 -4.05
C ALA A 13 -5.64 -2.18 -3.37
N LEU A 14 -5.89 -2.10 -2.06
CA LEU A 14 -5.63 -0.88 -1.31
C LEU A 14 -4.14 -0.55 -1.28
N ALA A 15 -3.29 -1.53 -1.04
CA ALA A 15 -1.84 -1.32 -1.04
C ALA A 15 -1.36 -0.83 -2.40
N HIS A 16 -1.84 -1.40 -3.49
CA HIS A 16 -1.49 -0.95 -4.84
C HIS A 16 -1.94 0.49 -5.10
N ALA A 17 -3.15 0.84 -4.67
CA ALA A 17 -3.66 2.21 -4.81
C ALA A 17 -2.80 3.21 -4.04
N ILE A 18 -2.37 2.86 -2.84
CA ILE A 18 -1.50 3.70 -2.03
C ILE A 18 -0.13 3.86 -2.70
N CYS A 19 0.44 2.79 -3.23
CA CYS A 19 1.69 2.86 -3.97
C CYS A 19 1.59 3.85 -5.14
N ASP A 20 0.54 3.73 -5.95
CA ASP A 20 0.34 4.63 -7.08
C ASP A 20 0.16 6.07 -6.63
N ALA A 21 -0.60 6.30 -5.56
CA ALA A 21 -0.81 7.65 -5.04
C ALA A 21 0.51 8.28 -4.56
N LEU A 22 1.33 7.51 -3.85
CA LEU A 22 2.61 8.01 -3.35
C LEU A 22 3.59 8.28 -4.48
N LEU A 23 3.69 7.36 -5.44
CA LEU A 23 4.56 7.55 -6.61
C LEU A 23 4.09 8.75 -7.44
N GLY A 24 2.80 8.88 -7.64
CA GLY A 24 2.24 10.02 -8.37
C GLY A 24 2.49 11.34 -7.68
N ALA A 25 2.32 11.39 -6.36
CA ALA A 25 2.57 12.62 -5.58
C ALA A 25 4.04 13.03 -5.64
N ALA A 26 4.95 12.07 -5.75
CA ALA A 26 6.39 12.32 -5.84
C ALA A 26 6.87 12.50 -7.29
N ALA A 27 5.96 12.43 -8.27
CA ALA A 27 6.28 12.49 -9.70
C ALA A 27 7.25 11.39 -10.12
N LEU A 28 7.10 10.19 -9.56
CA LEU A 28 7.96 9.04 -9.84
C LEU A 28 7.30 8.00 -10.76
N GLY A 29 6.15 8.34 -11.34
CA GLY A 29 5.45 7.43 -12.24
C GLY A 29 4.37 6.64 -11.53
N ASP A 30 4.30 5.36 -11.80
CA ASP A 30 3.28 4.48 -11.27
C ASP A 30 3.85 3.11 -10.90
N ILE A 31 2.98 2.26 -10.35
CA ILE A 31 3.39 0.94 -9.88
C ILE A 31 3.86 0.06 -11.04
N GLY A 32 3.24 0.17 -12.21
CA GLY A 32 3.64 -0.62 -13.38
C GLY A 32 5.03 -0.28 -13.89
N THR A 33 5.44 0.96 -13.74
CA THR A 33 6.78 1.41 -14.12
C THR A 33 7.86 0.80 -13.21
N HIS A 34 7.61 0.77 -11.90
CA HIS A 34 8.60 0.31 -10.92
C HIS A 34 8.55 -1.19 -10.67
N PHE A 35 7.39 -1.82 -10.87
CA PHE A 35 7.18 -3.23 -10.57
C PHE A 35 6.54 -3.95 -11.76
N PRO A 36 7.23 -4.01 -12.91
CA PRO A 36 6.65 -4.66 -14.09
C PRO A 36 6.46 -6.16 -13.86
N ASP A 37 5.35 -6.70 -14.36
CA ASP A 37 5.02 -8.12 -14.25
C ASP A 37 6.10 -9.03 -14.85
N THR A 38 6.85 -8.50 -15.81
CA THR A 38 7.89 -9.24 -16.50
C THR A 38 9.18 -9.37 -15.69
N ASP A 39 9.31 -8.63 -14.60
CA ASP A 39 10.50 -8.70 -13.74
C ASP A 39 10.33 -9.86 -12.75
N PRO A 40 11.21 -10.89 -12.80
CA PRO A 40 11.11 -12.01 -11.88
C PRO A 40 11.16 -11.62 -10.40
N LYS A 41 11.82 -10.52 -10.09
CA LYS A 41 11.91 -10.01 -8.71
C LYS A 41 10.54 -9.73 -8.12
N TRP A 42 9.58 -9.28 -8.94
CA TRP A 42 8.26 -8.85 -8.46
C TRP A 42 7.13 -9.81 -8.78
N LYS A 43 7.40 -10.88 -9.50
CA LYS A 43 6.37 -11.77 -10.02
C LYS A 43 5.43 -12.29 -8.95
N ASP A 44 5.96 -12.73 -7.82
CA ASP A 44 5.17 -13.29 -6.71
C ASP A 44 5.30 -12.45 -5.44
N ALA A 45 5.68 -11.18 -5.58
CA ALA A 45 5.88 -10.30 -4.45
C ALA A 45 4.55 -9.95 -3.79
N GLN A 46 4.57 -9.88 -2.47
CA GLN A 46 3.43 -9.45 -1.69
C GLN A 46 3.29 -7.94 -1.72
N SER A 47 2.05 -7.46 -1.58
CA SER A 47 1.74 -6.03 -1.65
C SER A 47 2.56 -5.18 -0.68
N LEU A 48 2.83 -5.70 0.51
CA LEU A 48 3.63 -4.98 1.50
C LEU A 48 5.06 -4.76 1.06
N GLN A 49 5.61 -5.65 0.22
CA GLN A 49 6.94 -5.47 -0.34
C GLN A 49 6.98 -4.29 -1.31
N PHE A 50 5.92 -4.07 -2.07
CA PHE A 50 5.81 -2.90 -2.94
C PHE A 50 5.80 -1.62 -2.12
N LEU A 51 5.05 -1.58 -1.02
CA LEU A 51 5.01 -0.42 -0.14
C LEU A 51 6.38 -0.12 0.46
N GLN A 52 7.11 -1.16 0.90
CA GLN A 52 8.45 -0.99 1.44
C GLN A 52 9.40 -0.41 0.40
N HIS A 53 9.29 -0.87 -0.84
CA HIS A 53 10.14 -0.35 -1.92
C HIS A 53 9.78 1.11 -2.26
N VAL A 54 8.50 1.44 -2.28
CA VAL A 54 8.05 2.82 -2.50
C VAL A 54 8.58 3.73 -1.38
N ARG A 55 8.52 3.26 -0.14
CA ARG A 55 9.10 3.99 1.00
C ARG A 55 10.57 4.31 0.75
N GLU A 56 11.35 3.35 0.26
CA GLU A 56 12.76 3.57 -0.06
C GLU A 56 12.95 4.60 -1.17
N LEU A 57 12.12 4.53 -2.23
CA LEU A 57 12.18 5.49 -3.31
C LEU A 57 11.90 6.91 -2.82
N LEU A 58 10.90 7.08 -1.97
CA LEU A 58 10.58 8.38 -1.38
C LEU A 58 11.74 8.90 -0.53
N SER A 59 12.34 8.02 0.27
CA SER A 59 13.46 8.37 1.12
C SER A 59 14.66 8.84 0.30
N GLN A 60 14.94 8.19 -0.83
CA GLN A 60 16.01 8.60 -1.74
C GLN A 60 15.77 10.00 -2.31
N GLN A 61 14.51 10.40 -2.46
CA GLN A 61 14.14 11.75 -2.89
C GLN A 61 14.04 12.73 -1.73
N ARG A 62 14.37 12.31 -0.51
CA ARG A 62 14.25 13.11 0.73
C ARG A 62 12.82 13.55 1.00
N LEU A 63 11.87 12.69 0.64
CA LEU A 63 10.45 12.90 0.89
C LEU A 63 10.01 12.01 2.05
N ARG A 64 8.99 12.44 2.77
CA ARG A 64 8.37 11.63 3.80
C ARG A 64 6.85 11.71 3.68
N ILE A 65 6.18 10.67 4.17
CA ILE A 65 4.73 10.61 4.16
C ILE A 65 4.20 11.33 5.39
N ILE A 66 3.32 12.31 5.16
CA ILE A 66 2.68 13.04 6.25
C ILE A 66 1.35 12.41 6.63
N HIS A 67 0.52 12.08 5.62
CA HIS A 67 -0.80 11.52 5.87
C HIS A 67 -1.28 10.77 4.64
N ILE A 68 -2.08 9.73 4.86
CA ILE A 68 -2.76 8.98 3.80
C ILE A 68 -4.23 8.95 4.14
N ASP A 69 -5.07 9.29 3.18
CA ASP A 69 -6.51 9.15 3.28
C ASP A 69 -6.99 8.28 2.12
N ALA A 70 -7.70 7.21 2.44
CA ALA A 70 -8.17 6.27 1.45
C ALA A 70 -9.61 5.88 1.71
N ILE A 71 -10.39 5.77 0.65
CA ILE A 71 -11.77 5.29 0.71
C ILE A 71 -11.81 3.92 0.06
N VAL A 72 -12.28 2.93 0.82
CA VAL A 72 -12.41 1.56 0.34
C VAL A 72 -13.88 1.32 -0.02
N ILE A 73 -14.12 1.10 -1.30
CA ILE A 73 -15.45 0.78 -1.81
C ILE A 73 -15.49 -0.70 -2.14
N THR A 74 -16.35 -1.43 -1.45
CA THR A 74 -16.47 -2.87 -1.63
C THR A 74 -17.92 -3.30 -1.47
N GLU A 75 -18.28 -4.38 -2.17
CA GLU A 75 -19.58 -5.01 -2.01
C GLU A 75 -19.67 -5.88 -0.75
N LYS A 76 -18.54 -6.15 -0.12
CA LYS A 76 -18.48 -6.98 1.08
C LYS A 76 -18.66 -6.12 2.34
N PRO A 77 -19.78 -6.27 3.06
CA PRO A 77 -20.10 -5.37 4.16
C PRO A 77 -19.23 -5.55 5.41
N LYS A 78 -18.42 -6.61 5.47
CA LYS A 78 -17.65 -6.94 6.67
C LYS A 78 -16.17 -6.58 6.57
N LEU A 79 -15.79 -5.66 5.69
CA LEU A 79 -14.39 -5.25 5.58
C LEU A 79 -13.97 -4.35 6.76
N GLY A 80 -14.90 -3.57 7.31
CA GLY A 80 -14.60 -2.64 8.39
C GLY A 80 -13.86 -3.25 9.58
N PRO A 81 -14.23 -4.44 10.07
CA PRO A 81 -13.50 -5.06 11.18
C PRO A 81 -12.03 -5.36 10.90
N HIS A 82 -11.64 -5.41 9.64
CA HIS A 82 -10.25 -5.64 9.23
C HIS A 82 -9.42 -4.35 9.14
N PHE A 83 -10.05 -3.19 9.18
CA PHE A 83 -9.34 -1.90 9.00
C PHE A 83 -8.23 -1.67 10.02
N PRO A 84 -8.40 -1.95 11.32
CA PRO A 84 -7.30 -1.75 12.26
C PRO A 84 -6.06 -2.58 11.91
N ALA A 85 -6.24 -3.85 11.53
CA ALA A 85 -5.13 -4.72 11.14
C ALA A 85 -4.51 -4.26 9.81
N MET A 86 -5.33 -3.85 8.85
CA MET A 86 -4.86 -3.33 7.56
C MET A 86 -4.06 -2.06 7.77
N ARG A 87 -4.56 -1.14 8.59
CA ARG A 87 -3.87 0.10 8.91
C ARG A 87 -2.51 -0.17 9.55
N ALA A 88 -2.46 -1.08 10.50
CA ALA A 88 -1.22 -1.43 11.18
C ALA A 88 -0.19 -2.02 10.21
N ALA A 89 -0.62 -2.90 9.32
CA ALA A 89 0.26 -3.52 8.33
C ALA A 89 0.80 -2.50 7.33
N LEU A 90 -0.06 -1.61 6.84
CA LEU A 90 0.33 -0.54 5.92
C LEU A 90 1.32 0.42 6.57
N ALA A 91 1.03 0.84 7.80
CA ALA A 91 1.89 1.74 8.53
C ALA A 91 3.26 1.12 8.81
N GLY A 92 3.28 -0.17 9.16
CA GLY A 92 4.54 -0.88 9.37
C GLY A 92 5.39 -0.94 8.12
N ALA A 93 4.77 -1.25 6.97
CA ALA A 93 5.48 -1.32 5.70
C ALA A 93 6.03 0.06 5.27
N LEU A 94 5.28 1.12 5.52
CA LEU A 94 5.66 2.48 5.14
C LEU A 94 6.53 3.17 6.19
N GLY A 95 6.66 2.59 7.38
CA GLY A 95 7.46 3.17 8.45
C GLY A 95 6.88 4.44 9.03
N ILE A 96 5.55 4.55 9.08
CA ILE A 96 4.84 5.69 9.66
C ILE A 96 3.93 5.23 10.78
N GLU A 97 3.45 6.17 11.58
CA GLU A 97 2.50 5.87 12.64
C GLU A 97 1.13 5.56 12.06
N PRO A 98 0.40 4.56 12.64
CA PRO A 98 -0.92 4.19 12.10
C PRO A 98 -1.92 5.33 12.03
N GLN A 99 -1.86 6.30 12.94
CA GLN A 99 -2.79 7.42 12.94
C GLN A 99 -2.58 8.38 11.77
N ARG A 100 -1.52 8.20 11.00
CA ARG A 100 -1.30 8.95 9.75
C ARG A 100 -2.06 8.34 8.57
N ILE A 101 -2.74 7.21 8.78
CA ILE A 101 -3.51 6.53 7.75
C ILE A 101 -4.98 6.53 8.15
N ASN A 102 -5.82 7.11 7.31
CA ASN A 102 -7.27 7.07 7.47
C ASN A 102 -7.85 6.13 6.39
N LEU A 103 -8.64 5.19 6.83
CA LEU A 103 -9.34 4.26 5.94
C LEU A 103 -10.84 4.43 6.02
#